data_38bf2e174e4c3588f31327c348fa110c
#
_entry.id   38bf2e174e4c3588f31327c348fa110c
#
_cell.length_a   1.000
_cell.length_b   1.000
_cell.length_c   1.000
_cell.angle_alpha   90.00
_cell.angle_beta   90.00
_cell.angle_gamma   90.00
#
_symmetry.space_group_name_H-M   'P 1'
#
loop_
_entity.id
_entity.type
_entity.pdbx_description
1 polymer ?
#
loop_
_entity_poly.entity_id
_entity_poly.type
_entity_poly.pdbx_seq_one_letter_code
_entity_poly.pdbx_strand_id
1 'polypeptide(L)' 'MESVYSTYEAKTKFSELLRKVRQGRRVVITFHGQPVAEI' A
#
# COMPACT_ATOMS: atom_id res chain seq x y z
N MET A 1 5.17 -9.92 5.83
CA MET A 1 5.44 -8.60 6.39
C MET A 1 4.55 -7.56 5.75
N GLU A 2 4.05 -6.64 6.54
CA GLU A 2 3.08 -5.64 6.10
C GLU A 2 3.80 -4.39 5.59
N SER A 3 3.30 -3.82 4.51
CA SER A 3 3.82 -2.56 3.98
C SER A 3 2.73 -1.50 4.07
N VAL A 4 3.11 -0.30 4.48
CA VAL A 4 2.17 0.80 4.65
C VAL A 4 2.52 1.91 3.66
N TYR A 5 1.53 2.33 2.90
CA TYR A 5 1.68 3.43 1.94
C TYR A 5 0.62 4.48 2.24
N SER A 6 1.00 5.74 2.18
CA SER A 6 0.00 6.81 2.18
C SER A 6 -0.69 6.81 0.81
N THR A 7 -1.83 7.53 0.70
CA THR A 7 -2.50 7.64 -0.59
C THR A 7 -1.59 8.24 -1.65
N TYR A 8 -0.79 9.23 -1.27
CA TYR A 8 0.17 9.83 -2.19
C TYR A 8 1.21 8.81 -2.65
N GLU A 9 1.77 8.06 -1.71
CA GLU A 9 2.76 7.04 -2.04
C GLU A 9 2.17 5.91 -2.87
N ALA A 10 0.96 5.50 -2.54
CA ALA A 10 0.28 4.46 -3.31
C ALA A 10 0.09 4.90 -4.76
N LYS A 11 -0.24 6.16 -4.96
CA LYS A 11 -0.42 6.71 -6.30
C LYS A 11 0.91 6.74 -7.07
N THR A 12 1.97 7.25 -6.45
CA THR A 12 3.25 7.42 -7.15
C THR A 12 4.02 6.11 -7.28
N LYS A 13 3.80 5.16 -6.38
CA LYS A 13 4.52 3.89 -6.35
C LYS A 13 3.61 2.70 -6.56
N PHE A 14 2.59 2.88 -7.37
CA PHE A 14 1.57 1.85 -7.55
C PHE A 14 2.15 0.55 -8.12
N SER A 15 3.07 0.64 -9.07
CA SER A 15 3.70 -0.55 -9.64
C SER A 15 4.46 -1.35 -8.59
N GLU A 16 5.16 -0.65 -7.70
CA GLU A 16 5.90 -1.29 -6.62
C GLU A 16 4.92 -1.97 -5.65
N LEU A 17 3.83 -1.27 -5.34
CA LEU A 17 2.80 -1.77 -4.45
C LEU A 17 2.20 -3.07 -5.02
N LEU A 18 1.87 -3.08 -6.29
CA LEU A 18 1.30 -4.26 -6.94
C LEU A 18 2.28 -5.43 -6.93
N ARG A 19 3.57 -5.16 -7.07
CA ARG A 19 4.57 -6.21 -7.00
C ARG A 19 4.56 -6.89 -5.65
N LYS A 20 4.43 -6.11 -4.57
CA LYS A 20 4.37 -6.66 -3.23
C LYS A 20 3.12 -7.51 -3.03
N VAL A 21 2.00 -7.04 -3.55
CA VAL A 21 0.74 -7.79 -3.48
C VAL A 21 0.89 -9.13 -4.19
N ARG A 22 1.54 -9.13 -5.35
CA ARG A 22 1.76 -10.37 -6.10
C ARG A 22 2.66 -11.35 -5.36
N GLN A 23 3.52 -10.84 -4.48
CA GLN A 23 4.39 -11.68 -3.66
C GLN A 23 3.68 -12.21 -2.41
N GLY A 24 2.40 -11.93 -2.26
CA GLY A 24 1.63 -12.36 -1.12
C GLY A 24 1.80 -11.48 0.11
N ARG A 25 2.35 -10.30 -0.05
CA ARG A 25 2.53 -9.36 1.06
C ARG A 25 1.29 -8.54 1.26
N ARG A 26 1.05 -8.19 2.51
CA ARG A 26 -0.08 -7.36 2.88
C ARG A 26 0.31 -5.88 2.71
N VAL A 27 -0.55 -5.14 2.02
CA VAL A 27 -0.34 -3.72 1.77
C VAL A 27 -1.50 -2.94 2.38
N VAL A 28 -1.18 -1.94 3.20
CA VAL A 28 -2.18 -1.08 3.83
C VAL A 28 -2.00 0.33 3.27
N ILE A 29 -3.10 0.95 2.87
CA ILE A 29 -3.09 2.31 2.35
C ILE A 29 -3.73 3.22 3.39
N THR A 30 -3.04 4.33 3.70
CA THR A 30 -3.51 5.26 4.72
C THR A 30 -3.84 6.61 4.10
N PHE A 31 -4.73 7.33 4.74
CA PHE A 31 -5.09 8.69 4.37
C PHE A 31 -5.10 9.53 5.64
N HIS A 32 -4.23 10.55 5.67
CA HIS A 32 -4.06 11.38 6.87
C HIS A 32 -3.77 10.53 8.11
N GLY A 33 -2.92 9.53 7.93
CA GLY A 33 -2.49 8.67 9.03
C GLY A 33 -3.47 7.58 9.43
N GLN A 34 -4.60 7.47 8.76
CA GLN A 34 -5.61 6.47 9.08
C GLN A 34 -5.72 5.43 7.97
N PRO A 35 -5.76 4.14 8.30
CA PRO A 35 -5.92 3.10 7.27
C PRO A 35 -7.29 3.22 6.60
N VAL A 36 -7.30 3.30 5.28
CA VAL A 36 -8.53 3.40 4.50
C VAL A 36 -8.73 2.24 3.56
N ALA A 37 -7.67 1.48 3.27
CA ALA A 37 -7.77 0.34 2.37
C ALA A 37 -6.68 -0.66 2.69
N GLU A 38 -6.93 -1.92 2.35
CA GLU A 38 -6.00 -3.01 2.60
C GLU A 38 -6.08 -3.98 1.42
N ILE A 39 -4.93 -4.32 0.90
CA ILE A 39 -4.85 -5.22 -0.25
C ILE A 39 -4.08 -6.48 0.12
#